data_f69776eba9f5ccb2bf7c7c87dec4a214
#
_entry.id   f69776eba9f5ccb2bf7c7c87dec4a214
#
_cell.length_a   1.000
_cell.length_b   1.000
_cell.length_c   1.000
_cell.angle_alpha   90.00
_cell.angle_beta   90.00
_cell.angle_gamma   90.00
#
_symmetry.space_group_name_H-M   'P 1'
#
loop_
_entity.id
_entity.type
_entity.pdbx_description
1 polymer ?
#
loop_
_entity_poly.entity_id
_entity_poly.type
_entity_poly.pdbx_seq_one_letter_code
_entity_poly.pdbx_strand_id
1 'polypeptide(L)'
;LLNIKDYKGSDLAKFDNIHDVFTVDREWFIDVFKKQPTPTMKIVFAQCESMQPTFTQGDFLLVDTDDTNINDGVYIFKVDDRLFIKRLQIMPGKILVISDNKKYESFNLPSDAVIIAKVIDLWKHDTP
;
A
#
# COMPACT_ATOMS: atom_id res chain seq x y z
N LEU A 1 7.13 -19.26 -2.65
CA LEU A 1 5.82 -18.68 -2.34
C LEU A 1 5.96 -17.41 -1.52
N LEU A 2 5.18 -16.43 -1.86
CA LEU A 2 5.06 -15.22 -1.06
C LEU A 2 3.83 -15.37 -0.19
N ASN A 3 4.04 -15.58 1.11
CA ASN A 3 2.94 -15.85 2.04
C ASN A 3 2.60 -14.59 2.82
N ILE A 4 1.51 -13.95 2.44
CA ILE A 4 1.08 -12.70 3.05
C ILE A 4 0.37 -12.94 4.37
N LYS A 5 -0.15 -14.15 4.59
CA LYS A 5 -0.85 -14.48 5.83
C LYS A 5 0.03 -14.35 7.07
N ASP A 6 1.34 -14.47 6.90
CA ASP A 6 2.26 -14.29 8.01
C ASP A 6 2.32 -12.85 8.49
N TYR A 7 1.90 -11.91 7.66
CA TYR A 7 1.78 -10.52 8.05
C TYR A 7 0.39 -10.27 8.61
N LYS A 8 0.09 -10.99 9.65
CA LYS A 8 -1.15 -10.79 10.39
C LYS A 8 -0.98 -9.80 11.50
N GLY A 9 -0.02 -8.97 11.39
CA GLY A 9 0.00 -7.89 12.33
C GLY A 9 -1.43 -7.37 12.41
N SER A 10 -1.93 -7.19 13.59
CA SER A 10 -3.26 -6.68 13.80
C SER A 10 -3.53 -5.44 12.95
N ASP A 11 -2.46 -4.79 12.49
CA ASP A 11 -2.56 -3.56 11.71
C ASP A 11 -3.20 -3.80 10.35
N LEU A 12 -2.76 -4.82 9.60
CA LEU A 12 -3.37 -5.09 8.30
C LEU A 12 -4.82 -5.53 8.42
N ALA A 13 -5.15 -6.23 9.49
CA ALA A 13 -6.52 -6.68 9.72
C ALA A 13 -7.48 -5.53 9.96
N LYS A 14 -6.98 -4.35 10.31
CA LYS A 14 -7.79 -3.17 10.61
C LYS A 14 -7.86 -2.18 9.45
N PHE A 15 -7.31 -2.53 8.30
CA PHE A 15 -7.30 -1.61 7.16
C PHE A 15 -8.69 -1.37 6.61
N ASP A 16 -9.03 -0.10 6.45
CA ASP A 16 -10.23 0.30 5.74
C ASP A 16 -10.06 0.15 4.23
N ASN A 17 -8.83 0.21 3.75
CA ASN A 17 -8.51 0.26 2.33
C ASN A 17 -7.91 -1.02 1.79
N ILE A 18 -7.55 -1.95 2.66
CA ILE A 18 -6.96 -3.23 2.29
C ILE A 18 -7.82 -4.33 2.88
N HIS A 19 -8.23 -5.25 2.04
CA HIS A 19 -9.20 -6.24 2.44
C HIS A 19 -8.58 -7.59 2.75
N ASP A 20 -7.89 -8.19 1.83
CA ASP A 20 -7.42 -9.55 1.98
C ASP A 20 -5.92 -9.68 1.84
N VAL A 21 -5.38 -10.67 2.54
CA VAL A 21 -4.02 -11.15 2.30
C VAL A 21 -4.11 -12.59 1.79
N PHE A 22 -3.20 -12.97 0.92
CA PHE A 22 -3.22 -14.28 0.32
C PHE A 22 -1.82 -14.71 -0.07
N THR A 23 -1.68 -16.01 -0.36
CA THR A 23 -0.41 -16.59 -0.77
C THR A 23 -0.39 -16.71 -2.28
N VAL A 24 0.70 -16.32 -2.90
CA VAL A 24 0.87 -16.45 -4.33
C VAL A 24 2.08 -17.33 -4.64
N ASP A 25 2.04 -17.94 -5.82
CA ASP A 25 3.12 -18.75 -6.33
C ASP A 25 4.30 -17.86 -6.72
N ARG A 26 5.51 -18.30 -6.39
CA ARG A 26 6.72 -17.55 -6.71
C ARG A 26 6.86 -17.32 -8.21
N GLU A 27 6.57 -18.32 -9.03
CA GLU A 27 6.67 -18.15 -10.48
C GLU A 27 5.69 -17.13 -11.01
N TRP A 28 4.47 -17.17 -10.50
CA TRP A 28 3.48 -16.16 -10.86
C TRP A 28 3.96 -14.76 -10.48
N PHE A 29 4.52 -14.62 -9.28
CA PHE A 29 5.01 -13.36 -8.79
C PHE A 29 6.09 -12.78 -9.72
N ILE A 30 7.08 -13.60 -10.06
CA ILE A 30 8.18 -13.16 -10.92
C ILE A 30 7.66 -12.77 -12.30
N ASP A 31 6.71 -13.55 -12.82
CA ASP A 31 6.15 -13.28 -14.13
C ASP A 31 5.37 -11.97 -14.16
N VAL A 32 4.61 -11.70 -13.13
CA VAL A 32 3.75 -10.50 -13.07
C VAL A 32 4.56 -9.25 -12.74
N PHE A 33 5.39 -9.30 -11.71
CA PHE A 33 6.06 -8.11 -11.22
C PHE A 33 7.48 -7.93 -11.75
N LYS A 34 8.03 -8.93 -12.40
CA LYS A 34 9.39 -8.90 -12.96
C LYS A 34 10.44 -8.60 -11.89
N LYS A 35 10.24 -9.12 -10.69
CA LYS A 35 11.10 -8.95 -9.53
C LYS A 35 11.24 -10.27 -8.80
N GLN A 36 12.36 -10.43 -8.10
CA GLN A 36 12.51 -11.54 -7.17
C GLN A 36 11.80 -11.18 -5.86
N PRO A 37 10.95 -12.06 -5.33
CA PRO A 37 10.30 -11.79 -4.06
C PRO A 37 11.29 -11.83 -2.91
N THR A 38 11.06 -10.98 -1.91
CA THR A 38 11.82 -10.97 -0.67
C THR A 38 10.86 -11.27 0.49
N PRO A 39 11.39 -11.67 1.67
CA PRO A 39 10.51 -11.95 2.80
C PRO A 39 9.70 -10.76 3.29
N THR A 40 10.13 -9.53 2.98
CA THR A 40 9.43 -8.32 3.42
C THR A 40 8.39 -7.84 2.43
N MET A 41 8.33 -8.44 1.25
CA MET A 41 7.32 -8.09 0.25
C MET A 41 6.01 -8.80 0.56
N LYS A 42 4.91 -8.07 0.40
CA LYS A 42 3.56 -8.59 0.60
C LYS A 42 2.69 -8.12 -0.55
N ILE A 43 1.67 -8.91 -0.86
CA ILE A 43 0.67 -8.52 -1.84
C ILE A 43 -0.63 -8.31 -1.10
N VAL A 44 -1.26 -7.17 -1.32
CA VAL A 44 -2.54 -6.84 -0.70
C VAL A 44 -3.54 -6.48 -1.77
N PHE A 45 -4.80 -6.71 -1.44
CA PHE A 45 -5.91 -6.49 -2.34
C PHE A 45 -6.54 -5.14 -1.97
N ALA A 46 -6.47 -4.19 -2.89
CA ALA A 46 -6.96 -2.85 -2.61
C ALA A 46 -8.48 -2.80 -2.62
N GLN A 47 -9.03 -2.07 -1.64
CA GLN A 47 -10.47 -1.79 -1.59
C GLN A 47 -10.69 -0.32 -1.28
N CYS A 48 -10.17 0.55 -2.11
CA CYS A 48 -10.34 1.98 -1.90
C CYS A 48 -10.57 2.69 -3.21
N GLU A 49 -11.20 3.85 -3.12
CA GLU A 49 -11.45 4.72 -4.27
C GLU A 49 -10.58 5.97 -4.21
N SER A 50 -9.97 6.25 -3.07
CA SER A 50 -9.26 7.50 -2.86
C SER A 50 -8.01 7.63 -3.72
N MET A 51 -7.52 6.55 -4.28
CA MET A 51 -6.31 6.58 -5.10
C MET A 51 -6.59 6.43 -6.59
N GLN A 52 -7.85 6.46 -6.99
CA GLN A 52 -8.18 6.48 -8.40
C GLN A 52 -7.60 7.71 -9.08
N PRO A 53 -7.10 7.64 -10.30
CA PRO A 53 -7.08 6.49 -11.21
C PRO A 53 -5.83 5.61 -11.07
N THR A 54 -4.95 5.87 -10.11
CA THR A 54 -3.71 5.14 -9.97
C THR A 54 -3.98 3.66 -9.69
N PHE A 55 -4.85 3.37 -8.73
CA PHE A 55 -5.40 2.05 -8.52
C PHE A 55 -6.76 2.17 -7.86
N THR A 56 -7.51 1.10 -7.90
CA THR A 56 -8.87 1.09 -7.39
C THR A 56 -9.19 -0.27 -6.78
N GLN A 57 -10.39 -0.40 -6.28
CA GLN A 57 -10.89 -1.65 -5.72
C GLN A 57 -10.69 -2.78 -6.73
N GLY A 58 -10.11 -3.88 -6.26
CA GLY A 58 -9.84 -5.06 -7.09
C GLY A 58 -8.41 -5.16 -7.59
N ASP A 59 -7.63 -4.11 -7.47
CA ASP A 59 -6.23 -4.14 -7.89
C ASP A 59 -5.36 -4.78 -6.81
N PHE A 60 -4.28 -5.43 -7.24
CA PHE A 60 -3.30 -5.99 -6.34
C PHE A 60 -2.15 -5.01 -6.17
N LEU A 61 -1.75 -4.81 -4.93
CA LEU A 61 -0.63 -3.94 -4.60
C LEU A 61 0.51 -4.78 -4.07
N LEU A 62 1.70 -4.58 -4.64
CA LEU A 62 2.91 -5.15 -4.08
C LEU A 62 3.50 -4.12 -3.13
N VAL A 63 3.67 -4.50 -1.88
CA VAL A 63 4.19 -3.60 -0.86
C VAL A 63 5.44 -4.19 -0.23
N ASP A 64 6.32 -3.32 0.24
CA ASP A 64 7.54 -3.73 0.96
C ASP A 64 7.47 -3.17 2.37
N THR A 65 7.39 -4.07 3.34
CA THR A 65 7.28 -3.71 4.75
C THR A 65 8.62 -3.24 5.33
N ASP A 66 9.71 -3.44 4.61
CA ASP A 66 11.04 -3.01 5.03
C ASP A 66 11.38 -1.59 4.57
N ASP A 67 10.63 -1.07 3.61
CA ASP A 67 10.86 0.26 3.06
C ASP A 67 9.94 1.26 3.75
N THR A 68 10.37 1.75 4.90
CA THR A 68 9.58 2.64 5.74
C THR A 68 10.14 4.06 5.83
N ASN A 69 11.25 4.34 5.16
CA ASN A 69 11.76 5.69 5.05
C ASN A 69 10.96 6.45 4.00
N ILE A 70 10.42 7.59 4.38
CA ILE A 70 9.54 8.33 3.49
C ILE A 70 10.34 9.01 2.39
N ASN A 71 10.07 8.63 1.17
CA ASN A 71 10.41 9.36 -0.04
C ASN A 71 9.10 9.55 -0.80
N ASP A 72 9.07 10.41 -1.79
CA ASP A 72 7.84 10.59 -2.54
C ASP A 72 7.35 9.25 -3.10
N GLY A 73 6.10 8.91 -2.85
CA GLY A 73 5.53 7.65 -3.27
C GLY A 73 4.27 7.32 -2.49
N VAL A 74 3.74 6.13 -2.73
CA VAL A 74 2.51 5.66 -2.09
C VAL A 74 2.89 4.73 -0.94
N TYR A 75 2.31 4.99 0.20
CA TYR A 75 2.63 4.27 1.44
C TYR A 75 1.37 3.80 2.15
N ILE A 76 1.55 2.74 2.92
CA ILE A 76 0.58 2.30 3.91
C ILE A 76 1.06 2.82 5.25
N PHE A 77 0.21 3.53 5.95
CA PHE A 77 0.58 4.11 7.26
C PHE A 77 -0.62 4.12 8.20
N LYS A 78 -0.32 4.22 9.48
CA LYS A 78 -1.33 4.19 10.52
C LYS A 78 -1.37 5.52 11.25
N VAL A 79 -2.58 6.05 11.43
CA VAL A 79 -2.86 7.25 12.22
C VAL A 79 -4.08 6.95 13.06
N ASP A 80 -4.00 7.14 14.38
CA ASP A 80 -5.13 6.95 15.31
C ASP A 80 -5.79 5.58 15.13
N ASP A 81 -4.99 4.52 15.08
CA ASP A 81 -5.46 3.14 14.91
C ASP A 81 -6.15 2.85 13.59
N ARG A 82 -6.06 3.75 12.63
CA ARG A 82 -6.61 3.55 11.30
C ARG A 82 -5.49 3.47 10.30
N LEU A 83 -5.66 2.60 9.32
CA LEU A 83 -4.67 2.41 8.27
C LEU A 83 -5.13 3.08 6.99
N PHE A 84 -4.18 3.75 6.34
CA PHE A 84 -4.42 4.48 5.11
C PHE A 84 -3.45 4.04 4.04
N ILE A 85 -3.89 4.10 2.79
CA ILE A 85 -3.02 4.02 1.62
C ILE A 85 -3.13 5.34 0.90
N LYS A 86 -2.07 6.12 0.90
CA LYS A 86 -2.07 7.45 0.29
C LYS A 86 -0.70 7.75 -0.28
N ARG A 87 -0.67 8.74 -1.14
CA ARG A 87 0.59 9.27 -1.64
C ARG A 87 1.17 10.24 -0.62
N LEU A 88 2.45 10.08 -0.33
CA LEU A 88 3.17 11.01 0.56
C LEU A 88 4.13 11.83 -0.28
N GLN A 89 4.15 13.12 -0.05
CA GLN A 89 5.05 14.05 -0.72
C GLN A 89 5.83 14.83 0.32
N ILE A 90 7.14 14.78 0.22
CA ILE A 90 8.00 15.54 1.12
C ILE A 90 8.01 17.00 0.67
N MET A 91 7.71 17.88 1.61
CA MET A 91 7.74 19.34 1.39
C MET A 91 8.55 20.00 2.48
N PRO A 92 9.02 21.24 2.27
CA PRO A 92 9.73 21.94 3.33
C PRO A 92 8.91 22.03 4.60
N GLY A 93 9.43 21.45 5.68
CA GLY A 93 8.82 21.51 7.00
C GLY A 93 7.61 20.62 7.21
N LYS A 94 7.22 19.80 6.22
CA LYS A 94 6.05 18.93 6.37
C LYS A 94 6.06 17.80 5.36
N ILE A 95 5.17 16.83 5.58
CA ILE A 95 4.89 15.77 4.61
C ILE A 95 3.40 15.86 4.29
N LEU A 96 3.09 15.97 3.01
CA LEU A 96 1.71 16.10 2.56
C LEU A 96 1.15 14.74 2.22
N VAL A 97 -0.04 14.45 2.71
CA VAL A 97 -0.80 13.22 2.41
C VAL A 97 -1.77 13.55 1.29
N ILE A 98 -1.65 12.84 0.18
CA ILE A 98 -2.41 13.13 -1.03
C ILE A 98 -3.20 11.90 -1.44
N SER A 99 -4.49 12.10 -1.69
CA SER A 99 -5.30 11.11 -2.41
C SER A 99 -5.24 11.46 -3.89
N ASP A 100 -4.93 10.47 -4.73
CA ASP A 100 -4.84 10.71 -6.17
C ASP A 100 -6.20 11.06 -6.76
N ASN A 101 -7.27 10.60 -6.12
CA ASN A 101 -8.63 11.00 -6.47
C ASN A 101 -8.89 12.40 -5.93
N LYS A 102 -9.11 13.34 -6.83
CA LYS A 102 -9.24 14.76 -6.49
C LYS A 102 -10.48 15.09 -5.65
N LYS A 103 -11.39 14.14 -5.48
CA LYS A 103 -12.53 14.33 -4.59
C LYS A 103 -12.14 14.33 -3.12
N TYR A 104 -10.94 13.87 -2.78
CA TYR A 104 -10.47 13.75 -1.41
C TYR A 104 -9.46 14.85 -1.15
N GLU A 105 -9.55 15.46 0.02
CA GLU A 105 -8.65 16.55 0.39
C GLU A 105 -7.30 16.03 0.89
N SER A 106 -6.26 16.82 0.59
CA SER A 106 -4.92 16.56 1.14
C SER A 106 -4.83 17.09 2.57
N PHE A 107 -3.93 16.51 3.35
CA PHE A 107 -3.68 16.96 4.71
C PHE A 107 -2.23 16.68 5.08
N ASN A 108 -1.78 17.30 6.15
CA ASN A 108 -0.41 17.08 6.64
C ASN A 108 -0.32 15.76 7.39
N LEU A 109 0.75 15.01 7.16
CA LEU A 109 0.97 13.76 7.87
C LEU A 109 1.21 14.08 9.35
N PRO A 110 0.41 13.50 10.26
CA PRO A 110 0.64 13.71 11.68
C PRO A 110 1.99 13.16 12.13
N SER A 111 2.59 13.79 13.12
CA SER A 111 3.92 13.40 13.60
C SER A 111 3.93 12.01 14.25
N ASP A 112 2.78 11.53 14.73
CA ASP A 112 2.66 10.20 15.34
C ASP A 112 2.27 9.13 14.35
N ALA A 113 2.22 9.44 13.06
CA ALA A 113 1.94 8.44 12.03
C ALA A 113 3.04 7.38 11.99
N VAL A 114 2.64 6.13 11.80
CA VAL A 114 3.55 5.01 11.69
C VAL A 114 3.51 4.47 10.28
N ILE A 115 4.65 4.46 9.60
CA ILE A 115 4.75 3.93 8.25
C ILE A 115 4.85 2.41 8.33
N ILE A 116 3.95 1.72 7.64
CA ILE A 116 3.86 0.27 7.65
C ILE A 116 4.61 -0.33 6.46
N ALA A 117 4.40 0.22 5.27
CA ALA A 117 5.00 -0.32 4.06
C ALA A 117 4.94 0.69 2.93
N LYS A 118 5.77 0.47 1.93
CA LYS A 118 5.72 1.25 0.69
C LYS A 118 5.08 0.41 -0.40
N VAL A 119 4.21 1.02 -1.18
CA VAL A 119 3.69 0.39 -2.39
C VAL A 119 4.76 0.51 -3.47
N ILE A 120 5.29 -0.63 -3.93
CA ILE A 120 6.39 -0.63 -4.88
C ILE A 120 5.98 -1.06 -6.28
N ASP A 121 4.81 -1.67 -6.42
CA ASP A 121 4.28 -2.05 -7.72
C ASP A 121 2.80 -2.32 -7.58
N LEU A 122 2.11 -2.43 -8.72
CA LEU A 122 0.69 -2.76 -8.70
C LEU A 122 0.35 -3.61 -9.93
N TRP A 123 -0.68 -4.40 -9.80
CA TRP A 123 -1.22 -5.18 -10.88
C TRP A 123 -2.71 -4.87 -10.97
N LYS A 124 -3.10 -4.20 -12.03
CA LYS A 124 -4.47 -3.78 -12.18
C LYS A 124 -5.34 -4.95 -12.59
N HIS A 125 -6.47 -5.06 -11.93
CA HIS A 125 -7.45 -6.06 -12.29
C HIS A 125 -8.08 -5.68 -13.62
N ASP A 126 -7.82 -6.53 -14.61
CA ASP A 126 -8.30 -6.27 -15.96
C ASP A 126 -9.71 -6.85 -16.09
N THR A 127 -10.69 -5.98 -16.03
CA THR A 127 -12.06 -6.42 -16.31
C THR A 127 -12.35 -6.17 -17.77
N PRO A 128 -12.69 -7.23 -18.49
CA PRO A 128 -13.09 -7.06 -19.90
C PRO A 128 -14.33 -6.20 -20.03
#